data_79d4a04e45c4e8878df725bcc081ddc3
#
_entry.id   79d4a04e45c4e8878df725bcc081ddc3
#
_cell.length_a   1.000
_cell.length_b   1.000
_cell.length_c   1.000
_cell.angle_alpha   90.00
_cell.angle_beta   90.00
_cell.angle_gamma   90.00
#
_symmetry.space_group_name_H-M   'P 1'
#
loop_
_entity.id
_entity.type
_entity.pdbx_description
1 polymer ?
#
loop_
_entity_poly.entity_id
_entity_poly.type
_entity_poly.pdbx_seq_one_letter_code
_entity_poly.pdbx_strand_id
1 'polypeptide(L)'
;MARYFHKMGFTVDMASEAEEAEALISHRRYDLAILDLRLTKFSDAAGLDVLREIRKRDHWTSVVILSAYASPEVEEEAVRLGADAVLRKPQPLPELAQLALALMGAPA
;
A
#
# COMPACT_ATOMS: atom_id res chain seq x y z
N MET A 1 5.25 3.53 11.37
CA MET A 1 5.64 3.28 9.96
C MET A 1 5.99 4.58 9.23
N ALA A 2 5.11 5.55 9.22
CA ALA A 2 5.36 6.80 8.51
C ALA A 2 6.64 7.51 8.94
N ARG A 3 6.88 7.58 10.26
CA ARG A 3 8.09 8.21 10.77
C ARG A 3 9.35 7.52 10.27
N TYR A 4 9.34 6.19 10.20
CA TYR A 4 10.48 5.42 9.71
C TYR A 4 10.79 5.77 8.27
N PHE A 5 9.77 5.76 7.41
CA PHE A 5 9.94 6.09 6.00
C PHE A 5 10.36 7.55 5.81
N HIS A 6 9.82 8.45 6.61
CA HIS A 6 10.23 9.85 6.54
C HIS A 6 11.72 10.01 6.86
N LYS A 7 12.20 9.31 7.88
CA LYS A 7 13.64 9.32 8.24
C LYS A 7 14.51 8.76 7.12
N MET A 8 14.00 7.87 6.32
CA MET A 8 14.73 7.30 5.19
C MET A 8 14.71 8.18 3.96
N GLY A 9 14.10 9.35 4.04
CA GLY A 9 14.09 10.29 2.92
C GLY A 9 12.82 10.29 2.09
N PHE A 10 11.83 9.51 2.46
CA PHE A 10 10.54 9.52 1.74
C PHE A 10 9.70 10.71 2.18
N THR A 11 8.98 11.28 1.23
CA THR A 11 7.90 12.21 1.53
C THR A 11 6.66 11.37 1.78
N VAL A 12 6.11 11.46 2.99
CA VAL A 12 5.03 10.56 3.42
C VAL A 12 3.75 11.31 3.69
N ASP A 13 2.68 10.88 3.04
CA ASP A 13 1.33 11.29 3.36
C ASP A 13 0.61 10.09 3.99
N MET A 14 -0.24 10.35 4.96
CA MET A 14 -0.98 9.31 5.65
C MET A 14 -2.48 9.50 5.48
N ALA A 15 -3.18 8.39 5.36
CA ALA A 15 -4.63 8.38 5.35
C ALA A 15 -5.10 7.33 6.36
N SER A 16 -6.05 7.69 7.20
CA SER A 16 -6.62 6.77 8.19
C SER A 16 -7.93 6.14 7.71
N GLU A 17 -8.47 6.64 6.62
CA GLU A 17 -9.71 6.14 6.03
C GLU A 17 -9.60 6.10 4.52
N ALA A 18 -10.42 5.26 3.88
CA ALA A 18 -10.41 5.11 2.44
C ALA A 18 -10.68 6.43 1.71
N GLU A 19 -11.60 7.24 2.24
CA GLU A 19 -11.93 8.53 1.64
C GLU A 19 -10.75 9.49 1.64
N GLU A 20 -9.97 9.52 2.72
CA GLU A 20 -8.76 10.31 2.78
C GLU A 20 -7.73 9.82 1.78
N ALA A 21 -7.56 8.50 1.68
CA ALA A 21 -6.64 7.92 0.72
C ALA A 21 -7.02 8.28 -0.71
N GLU A 22 -8.30 8.16 -1.05
CA GLU A 22 -8.79 8.52 -2.37
C GLU A 22 -8.58 10.00 -2.68
N ALA A 23 -8.78 10.86 -1.69
CA ALA A 23 -8.52 12.29 -1.86
C ALA A 23 -7.04 12.55 -2.15
N LEU A 24 -6.13 11.89 -1.43
CA LEU A 24 -4.71 12.06 -1.65
C LEU A 24 -4.29 11.60 -3.05
N ILE A 25 -4.72 10.41 -3.47
CA ILE A 25 -4.35 9.90 -4.79
C ILE A 25 -4.97 10.69 -5.94
N SER A 26 -6.05 11.42 -5.68
CA SER A 26 -6.66 12.27 -6.71
C SER A 26 -5.91 13.58 -6.93
N HIS A 27 -5.09 13.99 -5.96
CA HIS A 27 -4.37 15.26 -6.01
C HIS A 27 -2.87 15.13 -6.22
N ARG A 28 -2.31 13.97 -5.95
CA ARG A 28 -0.86 13.74 -6.04
C ARG A 28 -0.55 12.41 -6.69
N ARG A 29 0.63 12.34 -7.27
CA ARG A 29 1.22 11.08 -7.73
C ARG A 29 2.09 10.51 -6.64
N TYR A 30 2.02 9.21 -6.47
CA TYR A 30 2.84 8.50 -5.50
C TYR A 30 3.66 7.43 -6.18
N ASP A 31 4.90 7.26 -5.71
CA ASP A 31 5.76 6.18 -6.18
C ASP A 31 5.42 4.88 -5.47
N LEU A 32 4.91 4.98 -4.26
CA LEU A 32 4.61 3.83 -3.41
C LEU A 32 3.35 4.09 -2.61
N ALA A 33 2.48 3.09 -2.54
CA ALA A 33 1.34 3.09 -1.64
C ALA A 33 1.41 1.84 -0.78
N ILE A 34 1.32 2.01 0.53
CA ILE A 34 1.22 0.90 1.47
C ILE A 34 -0.19 0.91 2.04
N LEU A 35 -0.96 -0.12 1.71
CA LEU A 35 -2.33 -0.25 2.13
C LEU A 35 -2.41 -1.24 3.28
N ASP A 36 -2.72 -0.71 4.46
CA ASP A 36 -2.80 -1.50 5.68
C ASP A 36 -4.25 -1.92 5.88
N LEU A 37 -4.56 -3.17 5.57
CA LEU A 37 -5.89 -3.71 5.73
C LEU A 37 -6.15 -4.01 7.22
N ARG A 38 -7.08 -3.28 7.80
CA ARG A 38 -7.48 -3.44 9.18
C ARG A 38 -8.94 -3.85 9.26
N LEU A 39 -9.23 -4.76 10.17
CA LEU A 39 -10.58 -5.28 10.34
C LEU A 39 -11.57 -4.28 10.94
N THR A 40 -11.10 -3.19 11.56
CA THR A 40 -11.97 -2.30 12.32
C THR A 40 -12.29 -0.97 11.64
N LYS A 41 -11.34 -0.38 10.89
CA LYS A 41 -11.54 0.92 10.25
C LYS A 41 -11.49 0.83 8.73
N PHE A 42 -10.63 -0.03 8.21
CA PHE A 42 -10.64 -0.39 6.82
C PHE A 42 -11.13 -1.81 6.74
N SER A 43 -12.29 -2.03 6.16
CA SER A 43 -12.63 -3.38 5.74
C SER A 43 -11.68 -3.78 4.62
N ASP A 44 -11.50 -5.08 4.38
CA ASP A 44 -10.70 -5.54 3.26
C ASP A 44 -11.23 -4.94 1.95
N ALA A 45 -12.56 -4.83 1.83
CA ALA A 45 -13.19 -4.24 0.66
C ALA A 45 -12.78 -2.78 0.45
N ALA A 46 -12.71 -1.98 1.52
CA ALA A 46 -12.30 -0.59 1.41
C ALA A 46 -10.84 -0.45 0.94
N GLY A 47 -9.94 -1.28 1.46
CA GLY A 47 -8.56 -1.29 1.03
C GLY A 47 -8.41 -1.69 -0.43
N LEU A 48 -9.16 -2.69 -0.86
CA LEU A 48 -9.15 -3.12 -2.26
C LEU A 48 -9.75 -2.05 -3.19
N ASP A 49 -10.73 -1.28 -2.71
CA ASP A 49 -11.27 -0.17 -3.49
C ASP A 49 -10.23 0.93 -3.69
N VAL A 50 -9.41 1.21 -2.69
CA VAL A 50 -8.30 2.16 -2.84
C VAL A 50 -7.32 1.65 -3.90
N LEU A 51 -7.00 0.37 -3.88
CA LEU A 51 -6.14 -0.23 -4.91
C LEU A 51 -6.74 -0.08 -6.30
N ARG A 52 -8.02 -0.32 -6.45
CA ARG A 52 -8.71 -0.11 -7.73
C ARG A 52 -8.58 1.33 -8.22
N GLU A 53 -8.77 2.29 -7.32
CA GLU A 53 -8.66 3.70 -7.67
C GLU A 53 -7.24 4.06 -8.10
N ILE A 54 -6.23 3.53 -7.43
CA ILE A 54 -4.85 3.74 -7.85
C ILE A 54 -4.65 3.21 -9.27
N ARG A 55 -5.09 1.99 -9.55
CA ARG A 55 -4.88 1.34 -10.85
C ARG A 55 -5.71 1.95 -11.98
N LYS A 56 -6.79 2.64 -11.66
CA LYS A 56 -7.51 3.44 -12.67
C LYS A 56 -6.67 4.62 -13.15
N ARG A 57 -5.77 5.11 -12.32
CA ARG A 57 -4.97 6.30 -12.62
C ARG A 57 -3.64 5.95 -13.26
N ASP A 58 -2.99 4.88 -12.79
CA ASP A 58 -1.69 4.46 -13.31
C ASP A 58 -1.41 3.00 -12.99
N HIS A 59 -0.36 2.49 -13.65
CA HIS A 59 0.13 1.14 -13.41
C HIS A 59 1.56 1.14 -12.87
N TRP A 60 2.12 2.31 -12.59
CA TRP A 60 3.51 2.38 -12.13
C TRP A 60 3.65 2.56 -10.62
N THR A 61 2.64 3.08 -9.92
CA THR A 61 2.69 3.19 -8.47
C THR A 61 2.90 1.79 -7.90
N SER A 62 3.95 1.60 -7.10
CA SER A 62 4.14 0.33 -6.42
C SER A 62 3.16 0.22 -5.27
N VAL A 63 2.41 -0.87 -5.20
CA VAL A 63 1.39 -1.05 -4.16
C VAL A 63 1.72 -2.28 -3.35
N VAL A 64 1.88 -2.08 -2.04
CA VAL A 64 2.09 -3.14 -1.06
C VAL A 64 0.89 -3.18 -0.13
N ILE A 65 0.34 -4.37 0.06
CA ILE A 65 -0.76 -4.57 0.99
C ILE A 65 -0.24 -5.28 2.22
N LEU A 66 -0.58 -4.76 3.39
CA LEU A 66 -0.28 -5.37 4.67
C LEU A 66 -1.57 -5.86 5.30
N SER A 67 -1.62 -7.12 5.73
CA SER A 67 -2.81 -7.69 6.33
C SER A 67 -2.45 -8.62 7.48
N ALA A 68 -3.21 -8.53 8.58
CA ALA A 68 -3.07 -9.44 9.71
C ALA A 68 -3.72 -10.80 9.41
N TYR A 69 -4.78 -10.79 8.64
CA TYR A 69 -5.61 -11.98 8.38
C TYR A 69 -5.99 -12.10 6.91
N ALA A 70 -5.00 -12.00 6.04
CA ALA A 70 -5.27 -12.14 4.62
C ALA A 70 -5.75 -13.56 4.33
N SER A 71 -7.01 -13.71 3.88
CA SER A 71 -7.48 -14.98 3.37
C SER A 71 -6.91 -15.19 1.97
N PRO A 72 -6.83 -16.45 1.50
CA PRO A 72 -6.41 -16.70 0.12
C PRO A 72 -7.24 -15.92 -0.90
N GLU A 73 -8.54 -15.74 -0.65
CA GLU A 73 -9.42 -15.02 -1.55
C GLU A 73 -9.05 -13.54 -1.63
N VAL A 74 -8.73 -12.91 -0.50
CA VAL A 74 -8.30 -11.51 -0.46
C VAL A 74 -6.94 -11.35 -1.15
N GLU A 75 -6.01 -12.25 -0.91
CA GLU A 75 -4.71 -12.21 -1.56
C GLU A 75 -4.83 -12.33 -3.08
N GLU A 76 -5.63 -13.28 -3.56
CA GLU A 76 -5.86 -13.47 -4.99
C GLU A 76 -6.50 -12.23 -5.62
N GLU A 77 -7.50 -11.66 -4.96
CA GLU A 77 -8.18 -10.47 -5.45
C GLU A 77 -7.23 -9.28 -5.52
N ALA A 78 -6.40 -9.10 -4.48
CA ALA A 78 -5.42 -8.02 -4.45
C ALA A 78 -4.42 -8.13 -5.61
N VAL A 79 -3.92 -9.33 -5.86
CA VAL A 79 -3.00 -9.57 -6.97
C VAL A 79 -3.69 -9.31 -8.31
N ARG A 80 -4.92 -9.76 -8.46
CA ARG A 80 -5.70 -9.55 -9.68
C ARG A 80 -5.94 -8.07 -9.94
N LEU A 81 -6.14 -7.29 -8.88
CA LEU A 81 -6.36 -5.85 -8.98
C LEU A 81 -5.06 -5.07 -9.19
N GLY A 82 -3.92 -5.73 -9.12
CA GLY A 82 -2.65 -5.10 -9.46
C GLY A 82 -1.74 -4.75 -8.29
N ALA A 83 -1.93 -5.37 -7.12
CA ALA A 83 -0.98 -5.21 -6.02
C ALA A 83 0.35 -5.85 -6.40
N ASP A 84 1.45 -5.19 -6.06
CA ASP A 84 2.78 -5.72 -6.31
C ASP A 84 3.22 -6.71 -5.25
N ALA A 85 2.71 -6.57 -4.03
CA ALA A 85 2.98 -7.50 -2.95
C ALA A 85 1.85 -7.49 -1.95
N VAL A 86 1.58 -8.66 -1.36
CA VAL A 86 0.64 -8.81 -0.26
C VAL A 86 1.41 -9.50 0.87
N LEU A 87 1.57 -8.80 1.98
CA LEU A 87 2.37 -9.26 3.09
C LEU A 87 1.53 -9.42 4.35
N ARG A 88 1.91 -10.40 5.17
CA ARG A 88 1.29 -10.57 6.48
C ARG A 88 1.98 -9.72 7.52
N LYS A 89 1.20 -9.19 8.45
CA LYS A 89 1.73 -8.52 9.62
C LYS A 89 2.14 -9.56 10.66
N PRO A 90 3.15 -9.28 11.48
CA PRO A 90 3.98 -8.07 11.46
C PRO A 90 5.07 -8.14 10.40
N GLN A 91 5.44 -6.98 9.87
CA GLN A 91 6.58 -6.86 8.95
C GLN A 91 7.61 -5.91 9.56
N PRO A 92 8.85 -6.36 9.73
CA PRO A 92 9.90 -5.45 10.20
C PRO A 92 10.08 -4.28 9.23
N LEU A 93 10.15 -3.06 9.76
CA LEU A 93 10.24 -1.87 8.92
C LEU A 93 11.44 -1.85 7.98
N PRO A 94 12.65 -2.30 8.39
CA PRO A 94 13.77 -2.34 7.44
C PRO A 94 13.52 -3.25 6.26
N GLU A 95 12.88 -4.39 6.46
CA GLU A 95 12.56 -5.33 5.38
C GLU A 95 11.51 -4.75 4.46
N LEU A 96 10.49 -4.11 5.03
CA LEU A 96 9.45 -3.45 4.26
C LEU A 96 10.04 -2.34 3.38
N ALA A 97 10.95 -1.55 3.95
CA ALA A 97 11.61 -0.47 3.20
C ALA A 97 12.45 -1.03 2.06
N GLN A 98 13.17 -2.13 2.27
CA GLN A 98 13.96 -2.77 1.21
C GLN A 98 13.07 -3.27 0.09
N LEU A 99 11.94 -3.90 0.42
CA LEU A 99 10.99 -4.35 -0.58
C LEU A 99 10.43 -3.17 -1.38
N ALA A 100 10.07 -2.10 -0.70
CA ALA A 100 9.54 -0.91 -1.35
C ALA A 100 10.54 -0.32 -2.34
N LEU A 101 11.81 -0.21 -1.94
CA LEU A 101 12.85 0.30 -2.82
C LEU A 101 13.06 -0.62 -4.02
N ALA A 102 13.03 -1.93 -3.80
CA ALA A 102 13.18 -2.89 -4.89
C ALA A 102 12.02 -2.77 -5.89
N LEU A 103 10.80 -2.62 -5.40
CA LEU A 103 9.62 -2.49 -6.24
C LEU A 103 9.64 -1.19 -7.06
N MET A 104 10.17 -0.13 -6.48
CA MET A 104 10.27 1.15 -7.18
C MET A 104 11.44 1.20 -8.16
N GLY A 105 12.20 0.11 -8.28
CA GLY A 105 13.32 0.05 -9.19
C GLY A 105 14.54 0.86 -8.76
N ALA A 106 14.60 1.26 -7.49
CA ALA A 106 15.76 1.98 -6.98
C ALA A 106 16.98 1.05 -6.92
N PRO A 107 18.18 1.56 -7.23
CA PRO A 107 19.38 0.74 -7.06
C PRO A 107 19.56 0.37 -5.59
N ALA A 108 19.98 -0.84 -5.37
CA ALA A 108 20.22 -1.35 -4.02
C ALA A 108 21.38 -0.63 -3.34
#